data_453949321c9ba8ad15dba860f035fda5
#
_entry.id   453949321c9ba8ad15dba860f035fda5
#
_cell.length_a   1.000
_cell.length_b   1.000
_cell.length_c   1.000
_cell.angle_alpha   90.00
_cell.angle_beta   90.00
_cell.angle_gamma   90.00
#
_symmetry.space_group_name_H-M   'P 1'
#
loop_
_entity.id
_entity.type
_entity.pdbx_description
1 polymer ?
#
loop_
_entity_poly.entity_id
_entity_poly.type
_entity_poly.pdbx_seq_one_letter_code
_entity_poly.pdbx_strand_id
1 'polypeptide(L)'
;MEITPNFQPGQIVSLEHDDSKLYAEVIQVVISRQLCWVRPLLLLVKSSEPPIINDLREASDLLWPITLFRPALDTEVIDILSQVFAKEPKPELDSPAKQLLHQFIHKVWQAYKKGCTG
;
A
#
# COMPACT_ATOMS: atom_id res chain seq x y z
N MET A 1 -5.00 -25.65 5.17
CA MET A 1 -4.99 -25.23 3.74
C MET A 1 -4.97 -23.72 3.67
N GLU A 2 -3.92 -23.19 3.09
CA GLU A 2 -3.83 -21.76 2.93
C GLU A 2 -4.68 -21.29 1.76
N ILE A 3 -5.40 -20.22 1.98
CA ILE A 3 -6.18 -19.59 0.93
C ILE A 3 -5.41 -18.36 0.46
N THR A 4 -4.90 -18.43 -0.77
CA THR A 4 -4.22 -17.27 -1.34
C THR A 4 -5.26 -16.23 -1.74
N PRO A 5 -5.07 -14.96 -1.34
CA PRO A 5 -6.01 -13.92 -1.75
C PRO A 5 -6.10 -13.85 -3.26
N ASN A 6 -7.31 -13.67 -3.77
CA ASN A 6 -7.57 -13.60 -5.20
C ASN A 6 -7.92 -12.18 -5.58
N PHE A 7 -6.88 -11.37 -5.84
CA PHE A 7 -7.05 -9.98 -6.23
C PHE A 7 -7.19 -9.86 -7.75
N GLN A 8 -7.86 -8.81 -8.19
CA GLN A 8 -8.06 -8.53 -9.60
C GLN A 8 -7.41 -7.22 -9.97
N PRO A 9 -6.95 -7.06 -11.24
CA PRO A 9 -6.45 -5.77 -11.68
C PRO A 9 -7.47 -4.67 -11.46
N GLY A 10 -7.02 -3.53 -10.95
CA GLY A 10 -7.87 -2.41 -10.61
C GLY A 10 -8.42 -2.43 -9.20
N GLN A 11 -8.33 -3.55 -8.51
CA GLN A 11 -8.79 -3.65 -7.14
C GLN A 11 -7.89 -2.87 -6.20
N ILE A 12 -8.48 -2.20 -5.20
CA ILE A 12 -7.71 -1.49 -4.18
C ILE A 12 -7.43 -2.45 -3.04
N VAL A 13 -6.17 -2.51 -2.66
CA VAL A 13 -5.70 -3.35 -1.55
C VAL A 13 -4.99 -2.49 -0.53
N SER A 14 -4.82 -3.01 0.66
CA SER A 14 -4.13 -2.31 1.73
C SER A 14 -3.10 -3.20 2.39
N LEU A 15 -2.09 -2.57 2.98
CA LEU A 15 -1.07 -3.22 3.78
C LEU A 15 -0.85 -2.37 5.01
N GLU A 16 -1.13 -2.93 6.18
CA GLU A 16 -1.01 -2.20 7.43
C GLU A 16 0.20 -2.69 8.22
N HIS A 17 0.95 -1.75 8.77
CA HIS A 17 2.07 -2.05 9.66
C HIS A 17 2.19 -0.93 10.69
N ASP A 18 2.16 -1.29 11.97
CA ASP A 18 2.18 -0.34 13.10
C ASP A 18 1.07 0.71 12.94
N ASP A 19 1.44 1.99 12.88
CA ASP A 19 0.49 3.09 12.78
C ASP A 19 0.27 3.55 11.34
N SER A 20 0.81 2.82 10.37
CA SER A 20 0.75 3.22 8.97
C SER A 20 -0.02 2.20 8.14
N LYS A 21 -0.72 2.70 7.13
CA LYS A 21 -1.50 1.86 6.22
C LYS A 21 -1.30 2.34 4.80
N LEU A 22 -0.78 1.44 3.96
CA LEU A 22 -0.56 1.71 2.55
C LEU A 22 -1.77 1.26 1.76
N TYR A 23 -2.30 2.14 0.90
CA TYR A 23 -3.33 1.78 -0.07
C TYR A 23 -2.70 1.75 -1.46
N ALA A 24 -3.03 0.74 -2.22
CA ALA A 24 -2.46 0.55 -3.54
C ALA A 24 -3.47 -0.08 -4.48
N GLU A 25 -3.27 0.15 -5.77
CA GLU A 25 -4.10 -0.46 -6.83
C GLU A 25 -3.36 -1.65 -7.41
N VAL A 26 -4.06 -2.79 -7.52
CA VAL A 26 -3.48 -3.99 -8.14
C VAL A 26 -3.35 -3.77 -9.64
N ILE A 27 -2.14 -3.96 -10.16
CA ILE A 27 -1.87 -3.91 -11.60
C ILE A 27 -1.96 -5.32 -12.16
N GLN A 28 -1.31 -6.27 -11.50
CA GLN A 28 -1.29 -7.65 -11.96
C GLN A 28 -0.93 -8.58 -10.79
N VAL A 29 -1.49 -9.78 -10.80
CA VAL A 29 -1.13 -10.83 -9.85
C VAL A 29 -0.33 -11.89 -10.60
N VAL A 30 0.85 -12.22 -10.07
CA VAL A 30 1.71 -13.26 -10.63
C VAL A 30 1.53 -14.52 -9.79
N ILE A 31 0.54 -15.32 -10.15
CA ILE A 31 0.11 -16.48 -9.34
C ILE A 31 1.23 -17.48 -9.16
N SER A 32 1.99 -17.76 -10.21
CA SER A 32 3.06 -18.75 -10.17
C SER A 32 4.15 -18.43 -9.16
N ARG A 33 4.30 -17.15 -8.81
CA ARG A 33 5.29 -16.70 -7.83
C ARG A 33 4.65 -16.15 -6.57
N GLN A 34 3.33 -16.12 -6.51
CA GLN A 34 2.57 -15.58 -5.40
C GLN A 34 2.96 -14.13 -5.09
N LEU A 35 3.19 -13.35 -6.15
CA LEU A 35 3.52 -11.94 -6.05
C LEU A 35 2.38 -11.09 -6.57
N CYS A 36 2.28 -9.89 -6.04
CA CYS A 36 1.29 -8.91 -6.45
C CYS A 36 2.01 -7.63 -6.89
N TRP A 37 1.76 -7.22 -8.13
CA TRP A 37 2.29 -5.97 -8.64
C TRP A 37 1.26 -4.90 -8.35
N VAL A 38 1.64 -3.90 -7.55
CA VAL A 38 0.71 -2.85 -7.13
C VAL A 38 1.31 -1.47 -7.40
N ARG A 39 0.42 -0.50 -7.60
CA ARG A 39 0.77 0.91 -7.72
C ARG A 39 0.38 1.61 -6.44
N PRO A 40 1.33 2.16 -5.67
CA PRO A 40 0.99 2.88 -4.45
C PRO A 40 0.10 4.07 -4.75
N LEU A 41 -0.89 4.31 -3.90
CA LEU A 41 -1.80 5.45 -4.02
C LEU A 41 -1.60 6.45 -2.90
N LEU A 42 -1.57 5.96 -1.66
CA LEU A 42 -1.36 6.84 -0.51
C LEU A 42 -0.87 6.03 0.69
N LEU A 43 -0.22 6.73 1.60
CA LEU A 43 0.17 6.18 2.90
C LEU A 43 -0.51 6.99 4.00
N LEU A 44 -1.35 6.31 4.79
CA LEU A 44 -2.07 6.91 5.90
C LEU A 44 -1.27 6.67 7.18
N VAL A 45 -0.94 7.75 7.89
CA VAL A 45 -0.25 7.67 9.18
C VAL A 45 -1.26 8.02 10.27
N LYS A 46 -1.63 7.03 11.09
CA LYS A 46 -2.71 7.15 12.07
C LYS A 46 -2.27 7.68 13.41
N SER A 47 -0.96 7.81 13.64
CA SER A 47 -0.44 8.30 14.92
C SER A 47 -0.72 9.78 15.18
N SER A 48 -1.09 10.52 14.15
CA SER A 48 -1.44 11.94 14.26
C SER A 48 -2.95 12.11 14.35
N GLU A 49 -3.39 13.21 14.99
CA GLU A 49 -4.79 13.61 15.08
C GLU A 49 -4.94 15.00 14.45
N PRO A 50 -5.57 15.14 13.28
CA PRO A 50 -6.12 14.05 12.44
C PRO A 50 -5.03 13.22 11.74
N PRO A 51 -5.37 12.03 11.23
CA PRO A 51 -4.40 11.22 10.49
C PRO A 51 -3.83 11.95 9.28
N ILE A 52 -2.56 11.70 8.99
CA ILE A 52 -1.87 12.34 7.87
C ILE A 52 -1.96 11.43 6.65
N ILE A 53 -2.40 12.02 5.52
CA ILE A 53 -2.48 11.31 4.24
C ILE A 53 -1.34 11.78 3.35
N ASN A 54 -0.50 10.85 2.93
CA ASN A 54 0.62 11.14 2.04
C ASN A 54 0.29 10.61 0.64
N ASP A 55 0.24 11.50 -0.35
CA ASP A 55 -0.05 11.15 -1.73
C ASP A 55 1.16 10.44 -2.34
N LEU A 56 0.98 9.21 -2.80
CA LEU A 56 2.06 8.40 -3.38
C LEU A 56 1.83 8.12 -4.87
N ARG A 57 0.93 8.83 -5.54
CA ARG A 57 0.58 8.52 -6.93
C ARG A 57 1.77 8.61 -7.90
N GLU A 58 2.81 9.34 -7.52
CA GLU A 58 4.02 9.46 -8.34
C GLU A 58 5.13 8.49 -7.91
N ALA A 59 4.85 7.62 -6.94
CA ALA A 59 5.83 6.63 -6.50
C ALA A 59 5.92 5.47 -7.50
N SER A 60 7.07 4.78 -7.46
CA SER A 60 7.27 3.60 -8.28
C SER A 60 6.38 2.45 -7.83
N ASP A 61 6.04 1.58 -8.79
CA ASP A 61 5.26 0.39 -8.50
C ASP A 61 6.05 -0.56 -7.60
N LEU A 62 5.30 -1.40 -6.88
CA LEU A 62 5.88 -2.40 -5.99
C LEU A 62 5.49 -3.80 -6.46
N LEU A 63 6.41 -4.75 -6.31
CA LEU A 63 6.15 -6.15 -6.60
C LEU A 63 6.46 -6.94 -5.32
N TRP A 64 5.42 -7.33 -4.61
CA TRP A 64 5.55 -7.89 -3.26
C TRP A 64 4.72 -9.15 -3.09
N PRO A 65 5.03 -9.96 -2.06
CA PRO A 65 4.22 -11.16 -1.76
C PRO A 65 2.75 -10.82 -1.60
N ILE A 66 1.91 -11.62 -2.26
CA ILE A 66 0.47 -11.38 -2.26
C ILE A 66 -0.13 -11.46 -0.85
N THR A 67 0.47 -12.28 0.02
CA THR A 67 -0.03 -12.49 1.37
C THR A 67 0.12 -11.27 2.28
N LEU A 68 0.92 -10.28 1.88
CA LEU A 68 1.07 -9.05 2.64
C LEU A 68 -0.15 -8.13 2.51
N PHE A 69 -0.94 -8.30 1.47
CA PHE A 69 -2.03 -7.38 1.15
C PHE A 69 -3.38 -7.95 1.56
N ARG A 70 -4.32 -7.06 1.82
CA ARG A 70 -5.71 -7.37 2.10
C ARG A 70 -6.61 -6.51 1.24
N PRO A 71 -7.82 -6.99 0.89
CA PRO A 71 -8.77 -6.14 0.18
C PRO A 71 -9.12 -4.94 1.03
N ALA A 72 -9.13 -3.76 0.43
CA ALA A 72 -9.59 -2.55 1.13
C ALA A 72 -11.11 -2.48 1.04
N LEU A 73 -11.75 -2.05 2.12
CA LEU A 73 -13.21 -1.88 2.13
C LEU A 73 -13.60 -0.65 1.33
N ASP A 74 -14.64 -0.79 0.51
CA ASP A 74 -15.10 0.31 -0.33
C ASP A 74 -15.43 1.56 0.49
N THR A 75 -16.05 1.36 1.66
CA THR A 75 -16.44 2.48 2.51
C THR A 75 -15.26 3.29 3.03
N GLU A 76 -14.14 2.62 3.34
CA GLU A 76 -12.95 3.35 3.80
C GLU A 76 -12.18 3.96 2.63
N VAL A 77 -12.17 3.28 1.47
CA VAL A 77 -11.40 3.70 0.31
C VAL A 77 -11.99 4.95 -0.34
N ILE A 78 -13.31 4.99 -0.49
CA ILE A 78 -13.98 6.09 -1.19
C ILE A 78 -13.66 7.43 -0.52
N ASP A 79 -13.80 7.51 0.79
CA ASP A 79 -13.54 8.76 1.52
C ASP A 79 -12.09 9.21 1.37
N ILE A 80 -11.16 8.29 1.53
CA ILE A 80 -9.74 8.62 1.52
C ILE A 80 -9.26 8.97 0.12
N LEU A 81 -9.61 8.16 -0.87
CA LEU A 81 -9.20 8.40 -2.25
C LEU A 81 -9.84 9.65 -2.84
N SER A 82 -11.06 9.99 -2.42
CA SER A 82 -11.69 11.23 -2.87
C SER A 82 -10.86 12.45 -2.48
N GLN A 83 -10.30 12.44 -1.28
CA GLN A 83 -9.45 13.54 -0.83
C GLN A 83 -8.17 13.64 -1.63
N VAL A 84 -7.57 12.50 -1.98
CA VAL A 84 -6.33 12.47 -2.77
C VAL A 84 -6.59 12.88 -4.21
N PHE A 85 -7.63 12.31 -4.84
CA PHE A 85 -7.92 12.56 -6.26
C PHE A 85 -8.51 13.95 -6.51
N ALA A 86 -9.01 14.61 -5.48
CA ALA A 86 -9.46 16.00 -5.60
C ALA A 86 -8.29 16.96 -5.86
N LYS A 87 -7.06 16.53 -5.57
CA LYS A 87 -5.87 17.34 -5.79
C LYS A 87 -5.13 16.84 -7.03
N GLU A 88 -4.48 17.75 -7.74
CA GLU A 88 -3.66 17.37 -8.86
C GLU A 88 -2.43 16.61 -8.36
N PRO A 89 -1.99 15.56 -9.10
CA PRO A 89 -0.75 14.88 -8.72
C PRO A 89 0.42 15.84 -8.79
N LYS A 90 1.33 15.74 -7.84
CA LYS A 90 2.55 16.52 -7.86
C LYS A 90 3.45 15.99 -8.99
N PRO A 91 4.18 16.87 -9.70
CA PRO A 91 5.06 16.40 -10.78
C PRO A 91 6.18 15.50 -10.29
N GLU A 92 6.56 15.64 -9.01
CA GLU A 92 7.56 14.80 -8.40
C GLU A 92 7.06 14.34 -7.04
N LEU A 93 7.50 13.16 -6.61
CA LEU A 93 7.17 12.68 -5.28
C LEU A 93 7.82 13.59 -4.24
N ASP A 94 7.02 14.08 -3.32
CA ASP A 94 7.48 14.95 -2.24
C ASP A 94 8.52 14.20 -1.39
N SER A 95 9.63 14.87 -1.04
CA SER A 95 10.71 14.26 -0.24
C SER A 95 10.23 13.64 1.07
N PRO A 96 9.40 14.33 1.89
CA PRO A 96 8.86 13.70 3.10
C PRO A 96 8.03 12.45 2.81
N ALA A 97 7.19 12.47 1.78
CA ALA A 97 6.38 11.31 1.42
C ALA A 97 7.27 10.16 0.94
N LYS A 98 8.31 10.45 0.18
CA LYS A 98 9.26 9.45 -0.29
C LYS A 98 9.98 8.79 0.88
N GLN A 99 10.42 9.58 1.85
CA GLN A 99 11.08 9.04 3.03
C GLN A 99 10.16 8.17 3.86
N LEU A 100 8.92 8.58 4.04
CA LEU A 100 7.93 7.81 4.78
C LEU A 100 7.65 6.47 4.09
N LEU A 101 7.54 6.48 2.77
CA LEU A 101 7.34 5.25 2.01
C LEU A 101 8.53 4.31 2.16
N HIS A 102 9.75 4.82 2.05
CA HIS A 102 10.95 4.01 2.20
C HIS A 102 11.05 3.40 3.61
N GLN A 103 10.73 4.18 4.64
CA GLN A 103 10.72 3.69 6.01
C GLN A 103 9.66 2.60 6.20
N PHE A 104 8.48 2.81 5.63
CA PHE A 104 7.41 1.83 5.70
C PHE A 104 7.81 0.52 5.03
N ILE A 105 8.37 0.60 3.83
CA ILE A 105 8.85 -0.56 3.08
C ILE A 105 9.88 -1.34 3.90
N HIS A 106 10.84 -0.62 4.49
CA HIS A 106 11.89 -1.25 5.27
C HIS A 106 11.31 -2.00 6.48
N LYS A 107 10.39 -1.37 7.21
CA LYS A 107 9.77 -1.98 8.38
C LYS A 107 8.95 -3.22 8.00
N VAL A 108 8.20 -3.15 6.91
CA VAL A 108 7.39 -4.27 6.46
C VAL A 108 8.29 -5.46 6.09
N TRP A 109 9.37 -5.21 5.35
CA TRP A 109 10.29 -6.28 4.97
C TRP A 109 10.97 -6.90 6.16
N GLN A 110 11.35 -6.11 7.17
CA GLN A 110 11.94 -6.65 8.39
C GLN A 110 10.96 -7.57 9.11
N ALA A 111 9.71 -7.16 9.21
CA ALA A 111 8.69 -7.97 9.84
C ALA A 111 8.41 -9.24 9.04
N TYR A 112 8.36 -9.13 7.72
CA TYR A 112 8.13 -10.27 6.84
C TYR A 112 9.25 -11.32 6.95
N LYS A 113 10.50 -10.86 6.95
CA LYS A 113 11.65 -11.76 7.08
C LYS A 113 11.61 -12.51 8.40
N LYS A 114 11.25 -11.83 9.49
CA LYS A 114 11.14 -12.47 10.80
C LYS A 114 10.06 -13.55 10.79
N GLY A 115 8.95 -13.29 10.15
CA GLY A 115 7.87 -14.26 10.03
C GLY A 115 8.25 -15.47 9.19
N CYS A 116 9.15 -15.29 8.21
CA CYS A 116 9.57 -16.38 7.33
C CYS A 116 10.63 -17.27 7.93
N THR A 117 11.29 -16.85 8.99
CA THR A 117 12.37 -17.61 9.62
C THR A 117 11.90 -18.53 10.73
N GLY A 118 10.60 -18.67 10.83
CA GLY A 118 10.00 -19.52 11.85
C GLY A 118 10.37 -20.97 11.80
#